data_2e3b55cfb75863ed446106667dcdfb5e
#
_entry.id   2e3b55cfb75863ed446106667dcdfb5e
#
_cell.length_a   1.000
_cell.length_b   1.000
_cell.length_c   1.000
_cell.angle_alpha   90.00
_cell.angle_beta   90.00
_cell.angle_gamma   90.00
#
_symmetry.space_group_name_H-M   'P 1'
#
loop_
_entity.id
_entity.type
_entity.pdbx_description
1 polymer ?
#
loop_
_entity_poly.entity_id
_entity_poly.type
_entity_poly.pdbx_seq_one_letter_code
_entity_poly.pdbx_strand_id
1 'polypeptide(L)'
;MERTEILNNAGYWTQDIQLDLYEAVNNYLEKNNMTRSAFAEKLGVSKGYVSQILNGEFDHKLSKFVELAFACDLIPVMTLIPANKAEKAATFHLNANAWWRPVEYMDYTTVEHTISLHNADVEQEVNDFKTIA
;
A
#
# COMPACT_ATOMS: atom_id res chain seq x y z
N MET A 1 -13.16 21.26 5.80
CA MET A 1 -13.50 20.01 5.06
C MET A 1 -13.72 18.93 6.10
N GLU A 2 -14.89 18.35 6.11
CA GLU A 2 -15.19 17.29 7.06
C GLU A 2 -14.49 15.99 6.67
N ARG A 3 -14.17 15.15 7.66
CA ARG A 3 -13.47 13.86 7.45
C ARG A 3 -14.18 12.97 6.42
N THR A 4 -15.51 12.98 6.42
CA THR A 4 -16.34 12.24 5.45
C THR A 4 -16.18 12.74 4.01
N GLU A 5 -15.97 14.03 3.81
CA GLU A 5 -15.73 14.61 2.48
C GLU A 5 -14.37 14.18 1.92
N ILE A 6 -13.36 14.14 2.77
CA ILE A 6 -12.00 13.69 2.40
C ILE A 6 -12.05 12.22 1.98
N LEU A 7 -12.70 11.35 2.74
CA LEU A 7 -12.78 9.92 2.47
C LEU A 7 -13.64 9.58 1.23
N ASN A 8 -14.47 10.51 0.77
CA ASN A 8 -15.25 10.36 -0.47
C ASN A 8 -14.53 10.96 -1.70
N ASN A 9 -13.27 11.38 -1.56
CA ASN A 9 -12.50 11.99 -2.63
C ASN A 9 -11.52 10.99 -3.25
N ALA A 10 -11.69 10.67 -4.53
CA ALA A 10 -10.79 9.76 -5.26
C ALA A 10 -9.34 10.25 -5.28
N GLY A 11 -9.13 11.57 -5.34
CA GLY A 11 -7.79 12.16 -5.29
C GLY A 11 -7.07 11.89 -3.97
N TYR A 12 -7.78 11.87 -2.85
CA TYR A 12 -7.23 11.48 -1.56
C TYR A 12 -6.66 10.07 -1.60
N TRP A 13 -7.44 9.09 -2.07
CA TRP A 13 -7.00 7.70 -2.15
C TRP A 13 -5.87 7.48 -3.16
N THR A 14 -5.87 8.24 -4.26
CA THR A 14 -4.77 8.23 -5.23
C THR A 14 -3.47 8.69 -4.58
N GLN A 15 -3.49 9.81 -3.88
CA GLN A 15 -2.31 10.32 -3.17
C GLN A 15 -1.85 9.38 -2.06
N ASP A 16 -2.77 8.77 -1.36
CA ASP A 16 -2.49 7.83 -0.27
C ASP A 16 -1.72 6.60 -0.79
N ILE A 17 -2.18 6.01 -1.89
CA ILE A 17 -1.50 4.89 -2.56
C ILE A 17 -0.12 5.32 -3.12
N GLN A 18 -0.01 6.51 -3.70
CA GLN A 18 1.26 7.04 -4.20
C GLN A 18 2.26 7.26 -3.06
N LEU A 19 1.78 7.72 -1.91
CA LEU A 19 2.60 7.92 -0.72
C LEU A 19 3.13 6.60 -0.18
N ASP A 20 2.33 5.53 -0.18
CA ASP A 20 2.76 4.19 0.20
C ASP A 20 3.91 3.70 -0.67
N LEU A 21 3.81 3.89 -1.99
CA LEU A 21 4.89 3.52 -2.90
C LEU A 21 6.16 4.34 -2.63
N TYR A 22 6.00 5.65 -2.40
CA TYR A 22 7.11 6.53 -2.03
C TYR A 22 7.83 6.04 -0.78
N GLU A 23 7.08 5.77 0.29
CA GLU A 23 7.64 5.27 1.55
C GLU A 23 8.32 3.91 1.38
N ALA A 24 7.72 3.02 0.60
CA ALA A 24 8.29 1.72 0.27
C ALA A 24 9.66 1.83 -0.42
N VAL A 25 9.74 2.67 -1.44
CA VAL A 25 11.00 2.92 -2.16
C VAL A 25 12.04 3.58 -1.25
N ASN A 26 11.65 4.59 -0.51
CA ASN A 26 12.56 5.32 0.39
C ASN A 26 13.12 4.40 1.49
N ASN A 27 12.28 3.60 2.12
CA ASN A 27 12.67 2.63 3.14
C ASN A 27 13.62 1.56 2.57
N TYR A 28 13.35 1.09 1.35
CA TYR A 28 14.24 0.14 0.65
C TYR A 28 15.63 0.74 0.40
N LEU A 29 15.69 1.98 -0.08
CA LEU A 29 16.96 2.69 -0.31
C LEU A 29 17.75 2.87 0.98
N GLU A 30 17.12 3.30 2.05
CA GLU A 30 17.74 3.48 3.36
C GLU A 30 18.25 2.17 3.93
N LYS A 31 17.42 1.13 3.93
CA LYS A 31 17.77 -0.21 4.45
C LYS A 31 18.97 -0.83 3.74
N ASN A 32 19.11 -0.59 2.44
CA ASN A 32 20.17 -1.15 1.62
C ASN A 32 21.36 -0.19 1.41
N ASN A 33 21.37 0.97 2.04
CA ASN A 33 22.34 2.05 1.80
C ASN A 33 22.51 2.35 0.29
N MET A 34 21.40 2.33 -0.44
CA MET A 34 21.37 2.45 -1.89
C MET A 34 21.09 3.90 -2.29
N THR A 35 21.85 4.42 -3.26
CA THR A 35 21.58 5.73 -3.83
C THR A 35 20.45 5.68 -4.85
N ARG A 36 19.81 6.83 -5.10
CA ARG A 36 18.78 6.96 -6.16
C ARG A 36 19.32 6.55 -7.55
N SER A 37 20.59 6.86 -7.81
CA SER A 37 21.27 6.49 -9.06
C SER A 37 21.44 4.98 -9.19
N ALA A 38 21.85 4.30 -8.12
CA ALA A 38 22.00 2.85 -8.10
C ALA A 38 20.62 2.14 -8.25
N PHE A 39 19.59 2.69 -7.65
CA PHE A 39 18.22 2.18 -7.80
C PHE A 39 17.69 2.37 -9.23
N ALA A 40 17.95 3.53 -9.86
CA ALA A 40 17.62 3.77 -11.25
C ALA A 40 18.32 2.77 -12.19
N GLU A 41 19.59 2.48 -11.95
CA GLU A 41 20.35 1.47 -12.68
C GLU A 41 19.76 0.06 -12.50
N LYS A 42 19.43 -0.32 -11.26
CA LYS A 42 18.75 -1.59 -10.96
C LYS A 42 17.42 -1.74 -11.71
N LEU A 43 16.66 -0.67 -11.82
CA LEU A 43 15.36 -0.65 -12.53
C LEU A 43 15.50 -0.53 -14.05
N GLY A 44 16.66 -0.14 -14.57
CA GLY A 44 16.85 0.19 -15.99
C GLY A 44 16.11 1.46 -16.42
N VAL A 45 15.98 2.44 -15.53
CA VAL A 45 15.29 3.72 -15.76
C VAL A 45 16.22 4.90 -15.52
N SER A 46 15.79 6.11 -15.90
CA SER A 46 16.56 7.33 -15.64
C SER A 46 16.53 7.73 -14.16
N LYS A 47 17.56 8.43 -13.72
CA LYS A 47 17.62 9.03 -12.37
C LYS A 47 16.48 10.03 -12.14
N GLY A 48 16.10 10.77 -13.19
CA GLY A 48 14.96 11.69 -13.14
C GLY A 48 13.64 10.97 -12.87
N TYR A 49 13.45 9.79 -13.43
CA TYR A 49 12.27 8.96 -13.17
C TYR A 49 12.19 8.53 -11.71
N VAL A 50 13.31 8.10 -11.12
CA VAL A 50 13.36 7.77 -9.68
C VAL A 50 13.04 8.99 -8.81
N SER A 51 13.53 10.16 -9.18
CA SER A 51 13.22 11.41 -8.48
C SER A 51 11.74 11.76 -8.55
N GLN A 52 11.08 11.54 -9.69
CA GLN A 52 9.62 11.73 -9.83
C GLN A 52 8.83 10.77 -8.94
N ILE A 53 9.23 9.51 -8.84
CA ILE A 53 8.62 8.54 -7.92
C ILE A 53 8.71 9.07 -6.49
N LEU A 54 9.89 9.50 -6.07
CA LEU A 54 10.14 9.95 -4.70
C LEU A 54 9.51 11.30 -4.37
N ASN A 55 9.12 12.08 -5.36
CA ASN A 55 8.39 13.32 -5.16
C ASN A 55 6.85 13.12 -5.11
N GLY A 56 6.37 11.90 -5.36
CA GLY A 56 4.94 11.59 -5.34
C GLY A 56 4.13 12.24 -6.47
N GLU A 57 4.80 12.77 -7.50
CA GLU A 57 4.18 13.53 -8.60
C GLU A 57 3.77 12.65 -9.79
N PHE A 58 3.87 11.33 -9.66
CA PHE A 58 3.74 10.43 -10.80
C PHE A 58 2.53 9.51 -10.68
N ASP A 59 1.66 9.58 -11.67
CA ASP A 59 0.57 8.62 -11.84
C ASP A 59 1.09 7.41 -12.64
N HIS A 60 1.34 6.30 -11.95
CA HIS A 60 1.89 5.10 -12.54
C HIS A 60 0.80 4.21 -13.16
N LYS A 61 1.12 3.60 -14.29
CA LYS A 61 0.36 2.42 -14.73
C LYS A 61 0.47 1.34 -13.66
N LEU A 62 -0.61 0.57 -13.47
CA LEU A 62 -0.65 -0.51 -12.48
C LEU A 62 0.52 -1.50 -12.63
N SER A 63 0.88 -1.87 -13.88
CA SER A 63 2.03 -2.73 -14.14
C SER A 63 3.34 -2.14 -13.62
N LYS A 64 3.51 -0.83 -13.76
CA LYS A 64 4.71 -0.14 -13.27
C LYS A 64 4.75 -0.04 -11.76
N PHE A 65 3.60 0.18 -11.13
CA PHE A 65 3.47 0.13 -9.67
C PHE A 65 3.91 -1.24 -9.11
N VAL A 66 3.43 -2.32 -9.73
CA VAL A 66 3.80 -3.68 -9.36
C VAL A 66 5.30 -3.94 -9.55
N GLU A 67 5.88 -3.52 -10.69
CA GLU A 67 7.32 -3.63 -10.95
C GLU A 67 8.16 -2.92 -9.87
N LEU A 68 7.76 -1.71 -9.49
CA LEU A 68 8.45 -0.93 -8.46
C LEU A 68 8.38 -1.59 -7.08
N ALA A 69 7.22 -2.14 -6.72
CA ALA A 69 7.07 -2.88 -5.49
C ALA A 69 7.97 -4.12 -5.45
N PHE A 70 7.99 -4.90 -6.54
CA PHE A 70 8.88 -6.07 -6.66
C PHE A 70 10.36 -5.68 -6.59
N ALA A 71 10.76 -4.56 -7.17
CA ALA A 71 12.13 -4.06 -7.08
C ALA A 71 12.55 -3.70 -5.66
N CYS A 72 11.59 -3.45 -4.78
CA CYS A 72 11.77 -3.22 -3.35
C CYS A 72 11.54 -4.49 -2.48
N ASP A 73 11.53 -5.67 -3.10
CA ASP A 73 11.26 -6.95 -2.44
C ASP A 73 9.88 -7.03 -1.79
N LEU A 74 8.88 -6.36 -2.40
CA LEU A 74 7.52 -6.26 -1.92
C LEU A 74 6.53 -6.85 -2.91
N ILE A 75 5.47 -7.45 -2.40
CA ILE A 75 4.33 -7.90 -3.19
C ILE A 75 3.14 -6.97 -2.88
N PRO A 76 2.65 -6.17 -3.85
CA PRO A 76 1.49 -5.33 -3.62
C PRO A 76 0.23 -6.19 -3.59
N VAL A 77 -0.60 -5.96 -2.58
CA VAL A 77 -1.93 -6.56 -2.46
C VAL A 77 -2.96 -5.44 -2.47
N MET A 78 -3.95 -5.55 -3.33
CA MET A 78 -5.02 -4.57 -3.45
C MET A 78 -6.35 -5.18 -3.02
N THR A 79 -7.05 -4.51 -2.13
CA THR A 79 -8.40 -4.88 -1.71
C THR A 79 -9.35 -3.71 -1.99
N LEU A 80 -10.50 -4.00 -2.58
CA LEU A 80 -11.57 -3.02 -2.81
C LEU A 80 -12.59 -3.13 -1.68
N ILE A 81 -12.83 -2.02 -1.02
CA ILE A 81 -13.74 -1.92 0.13
C ILE A 81 -14.95 -1.07 -0.28
N PRO A 82 -16.19 -1.47 0.05
CA PRO A 82 -17.36 -0.66 -0.23
C PRO A 82 -17.23 0.77 0.30
N ALA A 83 -17.67 1.75 -0.50
CA ALA A 83 -17.49 3.17 -0.16
C ALA A 83 -18.15 3.58 1.17
N ASN A 84 -19.24 2.93 1.57
CA ASN A 84 -19.88 3.15 2.87
C ASN A 84 -19.06 2.64 4.07
N LYS A 85 -17.97 1.91 3.83
CA LYS A 85 -17.00 1.46 4.83
C LYS A 85 -15.67 2.22 4.76
N ALA A 86 -15.64 3.41 4.15
CA ALA A 86 -14.42 4.20 3.93
C ALA A 86 -13.63 4.50 5.22
N GLU A 87 -14.30 4.71 6.35
CA GLU A 87 -13.62 4.88 7.64
C GLU A 87 -12.86 3.62 8.09
N LYS A 88 -13.40 2.45 7.82
CA LYS A 88 -12.71 1.17 8.08
C LYS A 88 -11.51 1.00 7.14
N ALA A 89 -11.65 1.40 5.87
CA ALA A 89 -10.57 1.40 4.90
C ALA A 89 -9.40 2.29 5.35
N ALA A 90 -9.69 3.51 5.80
CA ALA A 90 -8.67 4.43 6.33
C ALA A 90 -7.97 3.85 7.58
N THR A 91 -8.69 3.19 8.47
CA THR A 91 -8.12 2.55 9.66
C THR A 91 -7.23 1.36 9.28
N PHE A 92 -7.66 0.56 8.30
CA PHE A 92 -6.85 -0.56 7.78
C PHE A 92 -5.53 -0.06 7.19
N HIS A 93 -5.57 1.03 6.43
CA HIS A 93 -4.39 1.64 5.83
C HIS A 93 -3.39 2.12 6.88
N LEU A 94 -3.86 2.80 7.93
CA LEU A 94 -3.02 3.20 9.05
C LEU A 94 -2.37 2.01 9.78
N ASN A 95 -3.07 0.89 9.88
CA ASN A 95 -2.53 -0.32 10.47
C ASN A 95 -1.58 -1.06 9.52
N ALA A 96 -1.82 -1.03 8.20
CA ALA A 96 -0.93 -1.60 7.20
C ALA A 96 0.43 -0.88 7.17
N ASN A 97 0.47 0.43 7.40
CA ASN A 97 1.72 1.16 7.56
C ASN A 97 2.56 0.69 8.76
N ALA A 98 1.96 -0.03 9.71
CA ALA A 98 2.70 -0.68 10.79
C ALA A 98 3.51 -1.91 10.31
N TRP A 99 3.20 -2.47 9.13
CA TRP A 99 3.94 -3.59 8.54
C TRP A 99 5.37 -3.20 8.12
N TRP A 100 5.63 -1.91 7.93
CA TRP A 100 6.95 -1.36 7.59
C TRP A 100 7.89 -1.22 8.78
N ARG A 101 7.40 -1.44 9.98
CA ARG A 101 8.26 -1.45 11.17
C ARG A 101 9.14 -2.70 11.14
N PRO A 102 10.42 -2.59 11.52
CA PRO A 102 11.29 -3.75 11.65
C PRO A 102 10.60 -4.86 12.44
N VAL A 103 10.74 -6.09 11.99
CA VAL A 103 10.12 -7.31 12.55
C VAL A 103 10.33 -7.45 14.07
N GLU A 104 11.34 -6.77 14.61
CA GLU A 104 11.67 -6.72 16.04
C GLU A 104 10.55 -6.16 16.95
N TYR A 105 9.55 -5.45 16.36
CA TYR A 105 8.42 -4.84 17.09
C TYR A 105 7.07 -5.40 16.72
N MET A 106 6.99 -6.39 15.85
CA MET A 106 5.73 -7.05 15.52
C MET A 106 5.45 -8.15 16.53
N ASP A 107 4.48 -7.92 17.38
CA ASP A 107 3.81 -9.01 18.10
C ASP A 107 3.05 -9.84 17.07
N TYR A 108 3.53 -11.04 16.79
CA TYR A 108 2.95 -11.97 15.82
C TYR A 108 1.47 -12.27 16.10
N THR A 109 1.04 -12.15 17.34
CA THR A 109 -0.37 -12.33 17.73
C THR A 109 -1.27 -11.28 17.12
N THR A 110 -0.79 -10.05 16.94
CA THR A 110 -1.55 -8.95 16.30
C THR A 110 -1.71 -9.19 14.80
N VAL A 111 -0.68 -9.73 14.14
CA VAL A 111 -0.70 -10.05 12.70
C VAL A 111 -1.67 -11.21 12.43
N GLU A 112 -1.59 -12.29 13.20
CA GLU A 112 -2.50 -13.43 13.06
C GLU A 112 -3.96 -13.03 13.33
N HIS A 113 -4.19 -12.16 14.32
CA HIS A 113 -5.53 -11.68 14.62
C HIS A 113 -6.09 -10.78 13.50
N THR A 114 -5.26 -9.93 12.91
CA THR A 114 -5.66 -9.08 11.79
C THR A 114 -5.95 -9.90 10.53
N ILE A 115 -5.13 -10.90 10.22
CA ILE A 115 -5.34 -11.84 9.12
C ILE A 115 -6.60 -12.68 9.36
N SER A 116 -6.80 -13.16 10.58
CA SER A 116 -7.99 -13.92 10.96
C SER A 116 -9.27 -13.11 10.83
N LEU A 117 -9.28 -11.84 11.24
CA LEU A 117 -10.42 -10.95 11.07
C LEU A 117 -10.71 -10.67 9.59
N HIS A 118 -9.66 -10.46 8.78
CA HIS A 118 -9.82 -10.26 7.35
C HIS A 118 -10.38 -11.51 6.67
N ASN A 119 -9.88 -12.68 7.00
CA ASN A 119 -10.37 -13.95 6.47
C ASN A 119 -11.83 -14.23 6.90
N ALA A 120 -12.19 -13.94 8.13
CA ALA A 120 -13.55 -14.10 8.64
C ALA A 120 -14.54 -13.16 7.90
N ASP A 121 -14.15 -11.91 7.66
CA ASP A 121 -14.97 -10.95 6.91
C ASP A 121 -15.14 -11.42 5.43
N VAL A 122 -14.09 -11.93 4.81
CA VAL A 122 -14.14 -12.47 3.43
C VAL A 122 -15.01 -13.73 3.35
N GLU A 123 -14.89 -14.66 4.31
CA GLU A 123 -15.73 -15.85 4.35
C GLU A 123 -17.21 -15.52 4.55
N GLN A 124 -17.52 -14.51 5.35
CA GLN A 124 -18.87 -14.04 5.55
C GLN A 124 -19.44 -13.40 4.28
N GLU A 125 -18.69 -12.55 3.60
CA GLU A 125 -19.10 -11.96 2.33
C GLU A 125 -19.30 -13.01 1.24
N VAL A 126 -18.45 -14.03 1.14
CA VAL A 126 -18.59 -15.13 0.18
C VAL A 126 -19.84 -15.97 0.47
N ASN A 127 -20.17 -16.19 1.73
CA ASN A 127 -21.39 -16.91 2.13
C ASN A 127 -22.64 -16.09 1.85
N ASP A 128 -22.63 -14.79 2.05
CA ASP A 128 -23.72 -13.89 1.71
C ASP A 128 -23.96 -13.85 0.20
N PHE A 129 -22.91 -13.86 -0.63
CA PHE A 129 -23.01 -13.99 -2.09
C PHE A 129 -23.63 -15.32 -2.54
N LYS A 130 -23.30 -16.42 -1.89
CA LYS A 130 -23.90 -17.74 -2.20
C LYS A 130 -25.37 -17.83 -1.80
N THR A 131 -25.80 -17.06 -0.82
CA THR A 131 -27.20 -17.04 -0.37
C THR A 131 -28.10 -16.21 -1.31
N ILE A 132 -27.52 -15.26 -2.05
CA ILE A 132 -28.23 -14.41 -3.04
C ILE A 132 -28.33 -15.11 -4.41
N ALA A 133 -27.47 -16.05 -4.69
CA ALA A 133 -27.51 -16.87 -5.90
C ALA A 133 -28.50 -18.03 -5.76
#